data_088cb63a19d91984d7a547155dd2d87c
#
_entry.id   088cb63a19d91984d7a547155dd2d87c
#
_cell.length_a   1.000
_cell.length_b   1.000
_cell.length_c   1.000
_cell.angle_alpha   90.00
_cell.angle_beta   90.00
_cell.angle_gamma   90.00
#
_symmetry.space_group_name_H-M   'P 1'
#
loop_
_entity.id
_entity.type
_entity.pdbx_description
1 polymer ?
#
loop_
_entity_poly.entity_id
_entity_poly.type
_entity_poly.pdbx_seq_one_letter_code
_entity_poly.pdbx_strand_id
1 'polypeptide(L)'
;MKPFSDIPIGELLPQQPPFRFVDSLEEYTDTYARIRFTPEEGKNFLMEDGCLSAAGLMEHMAQCSAVRQGYSSRFIRHLPVKIGYIGQFRKLSISRLPKAGETLETTVCLREEMANISMVDAEVRIGSELIAIAALKSAVKND
;
A
#
# COMPACT_ATOMS: atom_id res chain seq x y z
N MET A 1 16.82 -8.39 -15.80
CA MET A 1 15.81 -8.43 -14.74
C MET A 1 14.73 -7.39 -15.01
N LYS A 2 13.49 -7.75 -14.94
CA LYS A 2 12.39 -6.80 -15.16
C LYS A 2 12.34 -5.77 -14.03
N PRO A 3 12.10 -4.49 -14.32
CA PRO A 3 11.79 -3.52 -13.29
C PRO A 3 10.57 -3.97 -12.47
N PHE A 4 10.54 -3.61 -11.19
CA PHE A 4 9.40 -3.94 -10.33
C PHE A 4 8.08 -3.41 -10.91
N SER A 5 8.13 -2.22 -11.51
CA SER A 5 6.95 -1.58 -12.09
C SER A 5 6.36 -2.33 -13.29
N ASP A 6 7.10 -3.26 -13.89
CA ASP A 6 6.59 -4.09 -14.97
C ASP A 6 5.74 -5.27 -14.48
N ILE A 7 5.74 -5.54 -13.17
CA ILE A 7 4.91 -6.59 -12.59
C ILE A 7 3.47 -6.09 -12.54
N PRO A 8 2.51 -6.77 -13.17
CA PRO A 8 1.11 -6.36 -13.05
C PRO A 8 0.69 -6.35 -11.59
N ILE A 9 0.12 -5.24 -11.13
CA ILE A 9 -0.21 -5.10 -9.72
C ILE A 9 -1.23 -6.15 -9.25
N GLY A 10 -2.05 -6.64 -10.14
CA GLY A 10 -3.01 -7.70 -9.84
C GLY A 10 -2.36 -9.04 -9.45
N GLU A 11 -1.07 -9.22 -9.76
CA GLU A 11 -0.33 -10.40 -9.30
C GLU A 11 0.11 -10.29 -7.85
N LEU A 12 0.09 -9.09 -7.29
CA LEU A 12 0.57 -8.81 -5.94
C LEU A 12 -0.56 -8.49 -4.97
N LEU A 13 -1.72 -8.11 -5.49
CA LEU A 13 -2.82 -7.59 -4.69
C LEU A 13 -4.14 -8.15 -5.22
N PRO A 14 -5.00 -8.74 -4.37
CA PRO A 14 -6.28 -9.31 -4.81
C PRO A 14 -7.34 -8.26 -5.14
N GLN A 15 -7.29 -7.07 -4.58
CA GLN A 15 -8.28 -6.03 -4.83
C GLN A 15 -8.24 -5.59 -6.29
N GLN A 16 -9.42 -5.34 -6.87
CA GLN A 16 -9.58 -4.90 -8.25
C GLN A 16 -10.21 -3.52 -8.30
N PRO A 17 -10.05 -2.77 -9.42
CA PRO A 17 -10.75 -1.49 -9.56
C PRO A 17 -12.26 -1.68 -9.41
N PRO A 18 -12.97 -0.74 -8.80
CA PRO A 18 -12.53 0.57 -8.29
C PRO A 18 -11.97 0.53 -6.86
N PHE A 19 -11.79 -0.64 -6.27
CA PHE A 19 -11.35 -0.82 -4.88
C PHE A 19 -9.83 -0.96 -4.75
N ARG A 20 -9.10 -0.86 -5.86
CA ARG A 20 -7.64 -0.89 -5.88
C ARG A 20 -7.09 0.52 -5.76
N PHE A 21 -6.26 0.76 -4.75
CA PHE A 21 -5.68 2.07 -4.45
C PHE A 21 -4.16 2.05 -4.55
N VAL A 22 -3.61 1.29 -5.48
CA VAL A 22 -2.18 1.24 -5.82
C VAL A 22 -2.05 1.03 -7.31
N ASP A 23 -1.02 1.62 -7.92
CA ASP A 23 -0.78 1.47 -9.35
C ASP A 23 0.38 0.54 -9.64
N SER A 24 1.50 0.69 -8.93
CA SER A 24 2.68 -0.12 -9.21
C SER A 24 3.61 -0.20 -8.02
N LEU A 25 4.32 -1.33 -7.93
CA LEU A 25 5.45 -1.50 -7.03
C LEU A 25 6.68 -0.94 -7.74
N GLU A 26 7.37 0.01 -7.10
CA GLU A 26 8.53 0.67 -7.70
C GLU A 26 9.85 0.13 -7.17
N GLU A 27 9.89 -0.30 -5.92
CA GLU A 27 11.10 -0.80 -5.28
C GLU A 27 10.74 -1.77 -4.17
N TYR A 28 11.59 -2.78 -3.99
CA TYR A 28 11.41 -3.77 -2.94
C TYR A 28 12.76 -4.21 -2.38
N THR A 29 12.85 -4.28 -1.05
CA THR A 29 13.92 -4.97 -0.33
C THR A 29 13.28 -5.82 0.77
N ASP A 30 14.07 -6.58 1.51
CA ASP A 30 13.54 -7.44 2.58
C ASP A 30 12.75 -6.69 3.63
N THR A 31 13.04 -5.41 3.84
CA THR A 31 12.43 -4.62 4.91
C THR A 31 11.67 -3.40 4.40
N TYR A 32 11.61 -3.19 3.09
CA TYR A 32 11.15 -1.91 2.55
C TYR A 32 10.50 -2.13 1.19
N ALA A 33 9.47 -1.35 0.91
CA ALA A 33 8.88 -1.28 -0.43
C ALA A 33 8.41 0.15 -0.70
N ARG A 34 8.49 0.56 -1.97
CA ARG A 34 7.98 1.84 -2.42
C ARG A 34 6.94 1.59 -3.49
N ILE A 35 5.77 2.20 -3.31
CA ILE A 35 4.59 1.98 -4.14
C ILE A 35 4.09 3.32 -4.67
N ARG A 36 3.59 3.30 -5.90
CA ARG A 36 3.08 4.48 -6.57
C ARG A 36 1.59 4.37 -6.78
N PHE A 37 0.89 5.50 -6.62
CA PHE A 37 -0.55 5.57 -6.83
C PHE A 37 -0.96 6.99 -7.23
N THR A 38 -1.78 7.11 -8.26
CA THR A 38 -2.39 8.39 -8.65
C THR A 38 -3.90 8.23 -8.55
N PRO A 39 -4.54 8.83 -7.53
CA PRO A 39 -6.00 8.78 -7.43
C PRO A 39 -6.65 9.60 -8.53
N GLU A 40 -7.76 9.10 -9.06
CA GLU A 40 -8.48 9.74 -10.16
C GLU A 40 -9.98 9.67 -9.94
N GLU A 41 -10.67 10.78 -10.26
CA GLU A 41 -12.13 10.80 -10.25
C GLU A 41 -12.68 9.80 -11.27
N GLY A 42 -13.76 9.14 -10.90
CA GLY A 42 -14.43 8.15 -11.75
C GLY A 42 -13.72 6.81 -11.85
N LYS A 43 -12.50 6.71 -11.39
CA LYS A 43 -11.72 5.47 -11.43
C LYS A 43 -11.58 4.84 -10.06
N ASN A 44 -11.42 5.65 -9.03
CA ASN A 44 -11.22 5.17 -7.67
C ASN A 44 -12.45 5.45 -6.80
N PHE A 45 -12.75 4.51 -5.94
CA PHE A 45 -13.75 4.65 -4.90
C PHE A 45 -13.19 5.56 -3.80
N LEU A 46 -14.06 6.09 -2.93
CA LEU A 46 -13.67 6.94 -1.79
C LEU A 46 -13.04 8.29 -2.19
N MET A 47 -13.39 8.79 -3.39
CA MET A 47 -13.06 10.15 -3.77
C MET A 47 -14.17 11.09 -3.28
N GLU A 48 -13.80 12.22 -2.70
CA GLU A 48 -14.72 13.25 -2.19
C GLU A 48 -14.16 14.63 -2.48
N ASP A 49 -15.00 15.49 -3.05
CA ASP A 49 -14.64 16.90 -3.31
C ASP A 49 -13.32 17.06 -4.07
N GLY A 50 -13.07 16.19 -5.04
CA GLY A 50 -11.85 16.23 -5.84
C GLY A 50 -10.61 15.67 -5.17
N CYS A 51 -10.76 15.07 -3.99
CA CYS A 51 -9.65 14.51 -3.22
C CYS A 51 -9.92 13.06 -2.87
N LEU A 52 -8.85 12.31 -2.64
CA LEU A 52 -8.96 11.01 -1.99
C LEU A 52 -9.31 11.25 -0.52
N SER A 53 -10.37 10.62 -0.04
CA SER A 53 -10.80 10.79 1.35
C SER A 53 -9.78 10.20 2.33
N ALA A 54 -9.91 10.55 3.62
CA ALA A 54 -9.06 9.96 4.66
C ALA A 54 -9.19 8.44 4.68
N ALA A 55 -10.41 7.91 4.52
CA ALA A 55 -10.64 6.46 4.44
C ALA A 55 -9.93 5.86 3.23
N GLY A 56 -9.96 6.54 2.09
CA GLY A 56 -9.26 6.12 0.88
C GLY A 56 -7.75 6.11 1.07
N LEU A 57 -7.22 7.11 1.76
CA LEU A 57 -5.79 7.19 2.05
C LEU A 57 -5.35 6.08 3.01
N MET A 58 -6.17 5.77 4.01
CA MET A 58 -5.90 4.65 4.90
C MET A 58 -5.93 3.31 4.15
N GLU A 59 -6.92 3.14 3.26
CA GLU A 59 -6.99 1.93 2.42
C GLU A 59 -5.77 1.82 1.51
N HIS A 60 -5.32 2.94 0.94
CA HIS A 60 -4.10 2.97 0.14
C HIS A 60 -2.88 2.47 0.94
N MET A 61 -2.70 2.98 2.16
CA MET A 61 -1.59 2.56 3.01
C MET A 61 -1.67 1.07 3.35
N ALA A 62 -2.87 0.57 3.63
CA ALA A 62 -3.08 -0.85 3.89
C ALA A 62 -2.72 -1.70 2.67
N GLN A 63 -3.12 -1.27 1.48
CA GLN A 63 -2.80 -1.97 0.24
C GLN A 63 -1.32 -1.91 -0.09
N CYS A 64 -0.62 -0.84 0.25
CA CYS A 64 0.83 -0.77 0.09
C CYS A 64 1.53 -1.84 0.93
N SER A 65 1.08 -2.04 2.16
CA SER A 65 1.58 -3.12 3.02
C SER A 65 1.30 -4.49 2.40
N ALA A 66 0.09 -4.66 1.84
CA ALA A 66 -0.29 -5.90 1.18
C ALA A 66 0.54 -6.18 -0.07
N VAL A 67 0.88 -5.14 -0.85
CA VAL A 67 1.74 -5.29 -2.03
C VAL A 67 3.12 -5.78 -1.65
N ARG A 68 3.73 -5.20 -0.60
CA ARG A 68 5.02 -5.66 -0.12
C ARG A 68 4.96 -7.14 0.25
N GLN A 69 3.94 -7.51 0.99
CA GLN A 69 3.77 -8.89 1.43
C GLN A 69 3.47 -9.83 0.26
N GLY A 70 2.68 -9.38 -0.71
CA GLY A 70 2.37 -10.15 -1.92
C GLY A 70 3.62 -10.45 -2.74
N TYR A 71 4.52 -9.46 -2.88
CA TYR A 71 5.79 -9.68 -3.56
C TYR A 71 6.64 -10.71 -2.81
N SER A 72 6.74 -10.56 -1.49
CA SER A 72 7.49 -11.50 -0.66
C SER A 72 6.95 -12.92 -0.79
N SER A 73 5.64 -13.08 -0.73
CA SER A 73 5.02 -14.40 -0.85
C SER A 73 5.26 -15.02 -2.23
N ARG A 74 4.98 -14.26 -3.29
CA ARG A 74 5.00 -14.81 -4.65
C ARG A 74 6.42 -15.00 -5.20
N PHE A 75 7.30 -14.02 -5.02
CA PHE A 75 8.59 -14.00 -5.70
C PHE A 75 9.76 -14.39 -4.81
N ILE A 76 9.63 -14.34 -3.49
CA ILE A 76 10.69 -14.73 -2.56
C ILE A 76 10.40 -16.12 -1.99
N ARG A 77 9.18 -16.34 -1.49
CA ARG A 77 8.80 -17.62 -0.87
C ARG A 77 8.16 -18.61 -1.85
N HIS A 78 7.79 -18.14 -3.04
CA HIS A 78 7.12 -18.95 -4.08
C HIS A 78 5.81 -19.57 -3.56
N LEU A 79 5.05 -18.79 -2.82
CA LEU A 79 3.74 -19.16 -2.26
C LEU A 79 2.64 -18.32 -2.90
N PRO A 80 1.38 -18.79 -2.87
CA PRO A 80 0.28 -17.95 -3.35
C PRO A 80 0.16 -16.66 -2.54
N VAL A 81 -0.29 -15.58 -3.20
CA VAL A 81 -0.61 -14.33 -2.51
C VAL A 81 -1.83 -14.56 -1.64
N LYS A 82 -1.72 -14.23 -0.37
CA LYS A 82 -2.79 -14.41 0.61
C LYS A 82 -3.47 -13.09 0.93
N ILE A 83 -4.72 -13.19 1.35
CA ILE A 83 -5.47 -12.01 1.81
C ILE A 83 -4.91 -11.60 3.17
N GLY A 84 -4.52 -10.32 3.27
CA GLY A 84 -4.08 -9.74 4.52
C GLY A 84 -5.19 -8.92 5.16
N TYR A 85 -5.16 -8.82 6.45
CA TYR A 85 -6.09 -8.00 7.23
C TYR A 85 -5.31 -6.99 8.04
N ILE A 86 -5.74 -5.73 7.97
CA ILE A 86 -5.18 -4.70 8.85
C ILE A 86 -5.94 -4.77 10.17
N GLY A 87 -5.23 -5.13 11.23
CA GLY A 87 -5.80 -5.22 12.56
C GLY A 87 -5.81 -3.88 13.29
N GLN A 88 -4.88 -2.99 12.94
CA GLN A 88 -4.76 -1.73 13.66
C GLN A 88 -3.92 -0.71 12.89
N PHE A 89 -4.40 0.55 12.94
CA PHE A 89 -3.60 1.73 12.61
C PHE A 89 -3.20 2.42 13.90
N ARG A 90 -1.93 2.79 14.00
CA ARG A 90 -1.41 3.55 15.14
C ARG A 90 -0.71 4.80 14.64
N LYS A 91 -0.74 5.86 15.45
CA LYS A 91 -0.01 7.08 15.16
C LYS A 91 -0.32 7.65 13.78
N LEU A 92 -1.57 7.46 13.33
CA LEU A 92 -2.01 7.99 12.05
C LEU A 92 -2.02 9.51 12.12
N SER A 93 -1.32 10.15 11.20
CA SER A 93 -1.30 11.59 11.07
C SER A 93 -1.42 11.95 9.59
N ILE A 94 -2.40 12.77 9.25
CA ILE A 94 -2.64 13.22 7.88
C ILE A 94 -2.58 14.75 7.89
N SER A 95 -1.62 15.32 7.16
CA SER A 95 -1.49 16.79 7.08
C SER A 95 -2.41 17.38 6.02
N ARG A 96 -2.66 16.66 4.93
CA ARG A 96 -3.66 17.01 3.92
C ARG A 96 -4.05 15.79 3.11
N LEU A 97 -5.18 15.90 2.42
CA LEU A 97 -5.64 14.84 1.52
C LEU A 97 -5.11 15.06 0.10
N PRO A 98 -4.75 13.97 -0.59
CA PRO A 98 -4.28 14.09 -1.98
C PRO A 98 -5.42 14.51 -2.90
N LYS A 99 -5.11 15.39 -3.83
CA LYS A 99 -6.05 15.77 -4.89
C LYS A 99 -6.00 14.74 -6.02
N ALA A 100 -7.11 14.57 -6.71
CA ALA A 100 -7.15 13.76 -7.93
C ALA A 100 -6.05 14.22 -8.89
N GLY A 101 -5.30 13.27 -9.44
CA GLY A 101 -4.19 13.53 -10.35
C GLY A 101 -2.83 13.72 -9.70
N GLU A 102 -2.78 13.92 -8.38
CA GLU A 102 -1.50 13.98 -7.68
C GLU A 102 -0.97 12.56 -7.47
N THR A 103 0.31 12.35 -7.74
CA THR A 103 0.92 11.03 -7.60
C THR A 103 1.50 10.85 -6.21
N LEU A 104 1.03 9.81 -5.52
CA LEU A 104 1.55 9.41 -4.22
C LEU A 104 2.74 8.48 -4.41
N GLU A 105 3.80 8.74 -3.65
CA GLU A 105 4.91 7.83 -3.47
C GLU A 105 4.87 7.39 -2.00
N THR A 106 4.56 6.12 -1.78
CA THR A 106 4.38 5.60 -0.44
C THR A 106 5.44 4.55 -0.15
N THR A 107 6.11 4.71 0.99
CA THR A 107 7.08 3.73 1.47
C THR A 107 6.51 3.00 2.66
N VAL A 108 6.70 1.68 2.68
CA VAL A 108 6.37 0.86 3.83
C VAL A 108 7.63 0.16 4.30
N CYS A 109 7.93 0.30 5.59
CA CYS A 109 9.12 -0.29 6.21
C CYS A 109 8.70 -1.33 7.22
N LEU A 110 9.19 -2.55 7.06
CA LEU A 110 8.91 -3.63 8.00
C LEU A 110 9.68 -3.36 9.29
N ARG A 111 8.95 -3.28 10.41
CA ARG A 111 9.54 -3.08 11.74
C ARG A 111 9.73 -4.40 12.45
N GLU A 112 8.70 -5.25 12.38
CA GLU A 112 8.69 -6.49 13.11
C GLU A 112 7.80 -7.49 12.38
N GLU A 113 8.21 -8.75 12.38
CA GLU A 113 7.42 -9.82 11.80
C GLU A 113 7.51 -11.04 12.71
N MET A 114 6.35 -11.57 13.08
CA MET A 114 6.28 -12.76 13.92
C MET A 114 5.12 -13.60 13.45
N ALA A 115 5.43 -14.85 13.05
CA ALA A 115 4.44 -15.75 12.47
C ALA A 115 3.75 -15.08 11.29
N ASN A 116 2.42 -14.89 11.34
CA ASN A 116 1.65 -14.26 10.29
C ASN A 116 1.31 -12.79 10.57
N ILE A 117 1.94 -12.19 11.58
CA ILE A 117 1.70 -10.80 11.96
C ILE A 117 2.89 -9.94 11.57
N SER A 118 2.62 -8.83 10.90
CA SER A 118 3.64 -7.86 10.51
C SER A 118 3.30 -6.48 11.06
N MET A 119 4.33 -5.77 11.51
CA MET A 119 4.22 -4.36 11.89
C MET A 119 5.06 -3.53 10.93
N VAL A 120 4.42 -2.58 10.26
CA VAL A 120 5.09 -1.73 9.27
C VAL A 120 4.81 -0.28 9.56
N ASP A 121 5.76 0.57 9.17
CA ASP A 121 5.56 2.03 9.16
C ASP A 121 5.35 2.46 7.72
N ALA A 122 4.35 3.30 7.50
CA ALA A 122 4.04 3.84 6.19
C ALA A 122 4.22 5.36 6.18
N GLU A 123 4.82 5.87 5.10
CA GLU A 123 4.94 7.29 4.84
C GLU A 123 4.44 7.58 3.43
N VAL A 124 3.55 8.55 3.29
CA VAL A 124 2.98 8.96 2.01
C VAL A 124 3.52 10.33 1.64
N ARG A 125 4.13 10.43 0.46
CA ARG A 125 4.67 11.69 -0.05
C ARG A 125 4.08 12.02 -1.41
N ILE A 126 3.96 13.33 -1.66
CA ILE A 126 3.67 13.87 -2.97
C ILE A 126 4.87 14.77 -3.30
N GLY A 127 5.74 14.33 -4.23
CA GLY A 127 7.01 14.97 -4.43
C GLY A 127 7.84 14.87 -3.14
N SER A 128 8.31 15.99 -2.63
CA SER A 128 9.07 16.03 -1.38
C SER A 128 8.19 16.24 -0.15
N GLU A 129 6.90 16.45 -0.34
CA GLU A 129 5.97 16.76 0.76
C GLU A 129 5.48 15.48 1.43
N LEU A 130 5.72 15.35 2.73
CA LEU A 130 5.19 14.26 3.54
C LEU A 130 3.77 14.63 3.95
N ILE A 131 2.77 13.88 3.46
CA ILE A 131 1.36 14.21 3.72
C ILE A 131 0.69 13.30 4.74
N ALA A 132 1.23 12.09 4.96
CA ALA A 132 0.64 11.18 5.92
C ALA A 132 1.68 10.18 6.43
N ILE A 133 1.52 9.79 7.68
CA ILE A 133 2.29 8.70 8.29
C ILE A 133 1.36 7.82 9.11
N ALA A 134 1.71 6.55 9.22
CA ALA A 134 1.00 5.64 10.11
C ALA A 134 1.87 4.43 10.43
N ALA A 135 1.57 3.79 11.55
CA ALA A 135 2.07 2.45 11.83
C ALA A 135 0.89 1.48 11.67
N LEU A 136 1.11 0.38 10.94
CA LEU A 136 0.07 -0.59 10.65
C LEU A 136 0.47 -1.95 11.22
N LYS A 137 -0.52 -2.61 11.83
CA LYS A 137 -0.38 -3.99 12.23
C LYS A 137 -1.28 -4.82 11.34
N SER A 138 -0.72 -5.78 10.62
CA SER A 138 -1.46 -6.62 9.70
C SER A 138 -1.26 -8.09 10.02
N ALA A 139 -2.22 -8.90 9.62
CA ALA A 139 -2.14 -10.35 9.72
C ALA A 139 -2.51 -10.98 8.39
N VAL A 140 -1.87 -12.09 8.06
CA VAL A 140 -2.20 -12.86 6.87
C VAL A 140 -3.02 -14.07 7.33
N LYS A 141 -4.08 -14.36 6.61
CA LYS A 141 -4.92 -15.52 6.90
C LYS A 141 -4.12 -16.80 6.63
N ASN A 142 -4.04 -17.65 7.64
CA ASN A 142 -3.49 -19.00 7.49
C ASN A 142 -4.63 -19.96 7.17
N ASP A 143 -4.41 -20.77 6.15
CA ASP A 143 -5.34 -21.85 5.83
C ASP A 143 -5.06 -23.08 6.69
#